data_5ca87956cc0948d6db03115da29e0e96
#
_entry.id   5ca87956cc0948d6db03115da29e0e96
#
_cell.length_a   1.000
_cell.length_b   1.000
_cell.length_c   1.000
_cell.angle_alpha   90.00
_cell.angle_beta   90.00
_cell.angle_gamma   90.00
#
_symmetry.space_group_name_H-M   'P 1'
#
loop_
_entity.id
_entity.type
_entity.pdbx_description
1 polymer ?
#
loop_
_entity_poly.entity_id
_entity_poly.type
_entity_poly.pdbx_seq_one_letter_code
_entity_poly.pdbx_strand_id
1 'polypeptide(L)'
;MTEQKYPEPICGALIFNPADKIFLMKSHKWKDKYVIPGGHVELGEKIEDCLKREIKEETGLDIHDIEFICFQEFVYGEEFWKKKHFIFFDFACKTNSTEVKLNSEGQKFVWVSLKETLKLPVESYSKKTIEEYLKKHKK
;
A
#
# COMPACT_ATOMS: atom_id res chain seq x y z
N MET A 1 -2.29 -26.39 -5.57
CA MET A 1 -2.05 -24.98 -5.88
C MET A 1 -3.10 -24.49 -6.88
N THR A 2 -3.81 -23.45 -6.54
CA THR A 2 -4.83 -22.91 -7.44
C THR A 2 -4.19 -21.93 -8.41
N GLU A 3 -4.42 -22.13 -9.70
CA GLU A 3 -4.01 -21.17 -10.70
C GLU A 3 -4.89 -19.93 -10.61
N GLN A 4 -4.30 -18.77 -10.86
CA GLN A 4 -5.06 -17.55 -10.95
C GLN A 4 -5.88 -17.55 -12.23
N LYS A 5 -7.19 -17.33 -12.11
CA LYS A 5 -8.10 -17.35 -13.27
C LYS A 5 -8.46 -15.96 -13.77
N TYR A 6 -8.35 -14.96 -12.92
CA TYR A 6 -8.75 -13.58 -13.23
C TYR A 6 -7.74 -12.63 -12.62
N PRO A 7 -7.59 -11.43 -13.18
CA PRO A 7 -6.80 -10.39 -12.50
C PRO A 7 -7.39 -10.14 -11.11
N GLU A 8 -6.53 -9.95 -10.12
CA GLU A 8 -6.95 -9.79 -8.73
C GLU A 8 -6.92 -8.32 -8.33
N PRO A 9 -8.04 -7.77 -7.84
CA PRO A 9 -8.08 -6.38 -7.38
C PRO A 9 -7.43 -6.26 -6.01
N ILE A 10 -6.47 -5.35 -5.90
CA ILE A 10 -5.71 -5.09 -4.67
C ILE A 10 -5.89 -3.61 -4.32
N CYS A 11 -6.25 -3.31 -3.08
CA CYS A 11 -6.26 -1.93 -2.60
C CYS A 11 -4.93 -1.62 -1.92
N GLY A 12 -4.46 -0.38 -2.02
CA GLY A 12 -3.23 0.08 -1.37
C GLY A 12 -3.43 1.43 -0.73
N ALA A 13 -2.76 1.68 0.39
CA ALA A 13 -2.93 2.91 1.16
C ALA A 13 -1.62 3.64 1.42
N LEU A 14 -1.57 4.88 0.96
CA LEU A 14 -0.54 5.83 1.34
C LEU A 14 -1.06 6.55 2.57
N ILE A 15 -0.57 6.18 3.75
CA ILE A 15 -1.12 6.62 5.05
C ILE A 15 -0.28 7.73 5.65
N PHE A 16 -0.93 8.87 5.94
CA PHE A 16 -0.26 10.01 6.58
C PHE A 16 -0.62 10.05 8.07
N ASN A 17 0.40 10.22 8.92
CA ASN A 17 0.20 10.39 10.35
C ASN A 17 0.03 11.89 10.70
N PRO A 18 -0.22 12.24 11.97
CA PRO A 18 -0.40 13.65 12.34
C PRO A 18 0.81 14.55 12.08
N ALA A 19 2.01 13.96 11.96
CA ALA A 19 3.23 14.70 11.62
C ALA A 19 3.49 14.75 10.11
N ASP A 20 2.49 14.38 9.32
CA ASP A 20 2.54 14.38 7.85
C ASP A 20 3.60 13.44 7.27
N LYS A 21 3.90 12.38 7.99
CA LYS A 21 4.81 11.33 7.53
C LYS A 21 4.01 10.12 7.05
N ILE A 22 4.58 9.40 6.10
CA ILE A 22 3.91 8.24 5.52
C ILE A 22 4.45 6.93 6.07
N PHE A 23 3.58 5.94 6.07
CA PHE A 23 3.88 4.59 6.51
C PHE A 23 4.40 3.75 5.35
N LEU A 24 5.53 3.08 5.55
CA LEU A 24 6.06 2.08 4.62
C LEU A 24 6.49 0.87 5.41
N MET A 25 6.31 -0.32 4.84
CA MET A 25 6.77 -1.55 5.49
C MET A 25 7.57 -2.39 4.51
N LYS A 26 8.55 -3.12 5.02
CA LYS A 26 9.32 -4.08 4.21
C LYS A 26 8.54 -5.36 4.05
N SER A 27 8.62 -5.94 2.86
CA SER A 27 7.97 -7.21 2.58
C SER A 27 8.86 -8.10 1.74
N HIS A 28 9.08 -9.34 2.20
CA HIS A 28 9.84 -10.31 1.42
C HIS A 28 9.12 -10.73 0.15
N LYS A 29 7.80 -10.58 0.11
CA LYS A 29 7.02 -10.85 -1.12
C LYS A 29 7.38 -9.86 -2.23
N TRP A 30 7.89 -8.70 -1.87
CA TRP A 30 8.34 -7.66 -2.79
C TRP A 30 9.86 -7.49 -2.74
N LYS A 31 10.58 -8.60 -2.58
CA LYS A 31 12.05 -8.67 -2.60
C LYS A 31 12.71 -7.77 -1.55
N ASP A 32 12.11 -7.76 -0.36
CA ASP A 32 12.60 -7.01 0.81
C ASP A 32 12.66 -5.49 0.59
N LYS A 33 11.84 -4.99 -0.33
CA LYS A 33 11.71 -3.54 -0.52
C LYS A 33 10.57 -3.00 0.32
N TYR A 34 10.57 -1.70 0.51
CA TYR A 34 9.49 -1.00 1.19
C TYR A 34 8.28 -0.86 0.28
N VAL A 35 7.10 -1.11 0.81
CA VAL A 35 5.85 -1.04 0.08
C VAL A 35 4.81 -0.30 0.92
N ILE A 36 3.79 0.24 0.25
CA ILE A 36 2.59 0.70 0.96
C ILE A 36 1.76 -0.53 1.32
N PRO A 37 1.03 -0.50 2.45
CA PRO A 37 0.21 -1.63 2.86
C PRO A 37 -1.08 -1.72 2.04
N GLY A 38 -1.68 -2.90 2.02
CA GLY A 38 -2.93 -3.15 1.30
C GLY A 38 -3.18 -4.63 1.15
N GLY A 39 -4.17 -4.98 0.37
CA GLY A 39 -4.50 -6.38 0.16
C GLY A 39 -5.69 -6.58 -0.77
N HIS A 40 -6.12 -7.84 -0.86
CA HIS A 40 -7.16 -8.27 -1.79
C HIS A 40 -8.56 -7.76 -1.40
N VAL A 41 -9.28 -7.27 -2.40
CA VAL A 41 -10.71 -6.99 -2.25
C VAL A 41 -11.45 -8.33 -2.27
N GLU A 42 -12.29 -8.56 -1.26
CA GLU A 42 -13.03 -9.80 -1.14
C GLU A 42 -14.40 -9.69 -1.82
N LEU A 43 -14.96 -10.84 -2.20
CA LEU A 43 -16.29 -10.87 -2.80
C LEU A 43 -17.31 -10.19 -1.85
N GLY A 44 -18.10 -9.30 -2.43
CA GLY A 44 -19.12 -8.56 -1.67
C GLY A 44 -18.59 -7.37 -0.89
N GLU A 45 -17.30 -7.09 -0.97
CA GLU A 45 -16.65 -6.02 -0.21
C GLU A 45 -16.42 -4.79 -1.09
N LYS A 46 -16.77 -3.62 -0.58
CA LYS A 46 -16.45 -2.37 -1.27
C LYS A 46 -14.97 -2.05 -1.07
N ILE A 47 -14.35 -1.38 -2.04
CA ILE A 47 -12.91 -1.11 -2.00
C ILE A 47 -12.50 -0.32 -0.76
N GLU A 48 -13.27 0.70 -0.37
CA GLU A 48 -12.91 1.47 0.83
C GLU A 48 -13.02 0.65 2.11
N ASP A 49 -13.97 -0.28 2.17
CA ASP A 49 -14.10 -1.18 3.32
C ASP A 49 -12.93 -2.16 3.34
N CYS A 50 -12.51 -2.63 2.18
CA CYS A 50 -11.32 -3.47 2.02
C CYS A 50 -10.09 -2.73 2.56
N LEU A 51 -9.92 -1.48 2.17
CA LEU A 51 -8.79 -0.68 2.59
C LEU A 51 -8.73 -0.56 4.11
N LYS A 52 -9.84 -0.22 4.73
CA LYS A 52 -9.92 -0.10 6.19
C LYS A 52 -9.61 -1.43 6.88
N ARG A 53 -10.15 -2.52 6.36
CA ARG A 53 -9.94 -3.86 6.92
C ARG A 53 -8.47 -4.29 6.80
N GLU A 54 -7.91 -4.18 5.60
CA GLU A 54 -6.53 -4.59 5.37
C GLU A 54 -5.53 -3.78 6.20
N ILE A 55 -5.73 -2.47 6.28
CA ILE A 55 -4.83 -1.62 7.08
C ILE A 55 -4.95 -1.98 8.55
N LYS A 56 -6.16 -2.23 9.04
CA LYS A 56 -6.36 -2.64 10.43
C LYS A 56 -5.67 -3.97 10.73
N GLU A 57 -5.81 -4.93 9.82
CA GLU A 57 -5.18 -6.25 9.97
C GLU A 57 -3.65 -6.16 9.95
N GLU A 58 -3.10 -5.37 9.05
CA GLU A 58 -1.64 -5.31 8.85
C GLU A 58 -0.92 -4.41 9.84
N THR A 59 -1.56 -3.34 10.30
CA THR A 59 -0.88 -2.30 11.08
C THR A 59 -1.56 -1.95 12.40
N GLY A 60 -2.80 -2.36 12.58
CA GLY A 60 -3.58 -1.94 13.74
C GLY A 60 -4.14 -0.52 13.65
N LEU A 61 -3.87 0.19 12.55
CA LEU A 61 -4.30 1.57 12.40
C LEU A 61 -5.74 1.69 11.91
N ASP A 62 -6.43 2.72 12.39
CA ASP A 62 -7.70 3.16 11.84
C ASP A 62 -7.44 4.35 10.92
N ILE A 63 -8.04 4.33 9.74
CA ILE A 63 -7.80 5.36 8.72
C ILE A 63 -9.07 6.15 8.43
N HIS A 64 -8.88 7.38 7.96
CA HIS A 64 -9.96 8.27 7.58
C HIS A 64 -9.50 9.19 6.44
N ASP A 65 -10.43 10.01 5.93
CA ASP A 65 -10.14 10.95 4.82
C ASP A 65 -9.52 10.23 3.62
N ILE A 66 -10.22 9.21 3.14
CA ILE A 66 -9.75 8.36 2.05
C ILE A 66 -9.94 9.06 0.71
N GLU A 67 -8.86 9.17 -0.05
CA GLU A 67 -8.85 9.83 -1.36
C GLU A 67 -8.25 8.90 -2.41
N PHE A 68 -8.95 8.67 -3.52
CA PHE A 68 -8.41 7.86 -4.61
C PHE A 68 -7.25 8.59 -5.30
N ILE A 69 -6.16 7.88 -5.55
CA ILE A 69 -4.99 8.44 -6.25
C ILE A 69 -4.93 7.95 -7.69
N CYS A 70 -4.81 6.65 -7.89
CA CYS A 70 -4.62 6.07 -9.22
C CYS A 70 -4.84 4.57 -9.17
N PHE A 71 -4.90 3.95 -10.35
CA PHE A 71 -4.82 2.50 -10.45
C PHE A 71 -3.55 2.14 -11.23
N GLN A 72 -3.08 0.92 -11.03
CA GLN A 72 -1.91 0.42 -11.75
C GLN A 72 -2.13 -1.05 -12.11
N GLU A 73 -1.51 -1.47 -13.20
CA GLU A 73 -1.59 -2.85 -13.65
C GLU A 73 -0.25 -3.54 -13.42
N PHE A 74 -0.29 -4.65 -12.71
CA PHE A 74 0.89 -5.50 -12.47
C PHE A 74 0.66 -6.82 -13.19
N VAL A 75 1.31 -6.98 -14.34
CA VAL A 75 1.10 -8.17 -15.18
C VAL A 75 2.37 -8.99 -15.20
N TYR A 76 2.43 -9.99 -14.34
CA TYR A 76 3.54 -10.95 -14.25
C TYR A 76 4.90 -10.30 -14.02
N GLY A 77 4.93 -9.17 -13.28
CA GLY A 77 6.18 -8.46 -13.00
C GLY A 77 7.11 -9.28 -12.11
N GLU A 78 8.41 -9.03 -12.26
CA GLU A 78 9.41 -9.76 -11.50
C GLU A 78 9.62 -9.27 -10.08
N GLU A 79 9.06 -8.10 -9.74
CA GLU A 79 9.22 -7.51 -8.41
C GLU A 79 8.49 -8.27 -7.31
N PHE A 80 7.49 -9.08 -7.68
CA PHE A 80 6.75 -9.87 -6.72
C PHE A 80 7.31 -11.29 -6.65
N TRP A 81 7.16 -11.95 -5.51
CA TRP A 81 7.78 -13.26 -5.23
C TRP A 81 7.24 -14.41 -6.06
N LYS A 82 6.09 -14.23 -6.71
CA LYS A 82 5.53 -15.24 -7.61
C LYS A 82 4.78 -14.58 -8.76
N LYS A 83 4.45 -15.39 -9.76
CA LYS A 83 3.76 -14.89 -10.96
C LYS A 83 2.31 -14.52 -10.62
N LYS A 84 1.96 -13.25 -10.82
CA LYS A 84 0.63 -12.72 -10.51
C LYS A 84 0.21 -11.63 -11.48
N HIS A 85 -1.09 -11.52 -11.68
CA HIS A 85 -1.70 -10.40 -12.38
C HIS A 85 -2.60 -9.67 -11.38
N PHE A 86 -2.18 -8.47 -10.99
CA PHE A 86 -2.91 -7.61 -10.04
C PHE A 86 -3.39 -6.34 -10.73
N ILE A 87 -4.51 -5.81 -10.26
CA ILE A 87 -4.91 -4.45 -10.57
C ILE A 87 -4.93 -3.72 -9.23
N PHE A 88 -4.01 -2.76 -9.07
CA PHE A 88 -3.89 -1.99 -7.84
C PHE A 88 -4.80 -0.76 -7.90
N PHE A 89 -5.55 -0.54 -6.83
CA PHE A 89 -6.31 0.68 -6.61
C PHE A 89 -5.70 1.38 -5.41
N ASP A 90 -5.02 2.50 -5.66
CA ASP A 90 -4.21 3.17 -4.65
C ASP A 90 -4.91 4.42 -4.12
N PHE A 91 -4.88 4.57 -2.80
CA PHE A 91 -5.55 5.64 -2.09
C PHE A 91 -4.58 6.33 -1.15
N ALA A 92 -4.83 7.62 -0.87
CA ALA A 92 -4.20 8.32 0.24
C ALA A 92 -5.22 8.39 1.36
N CYS A 93 -4.74 8.39 2.60
CA CYS A 93 -5.61 8.49 3.77
C CYS A 93 -4.81 9.01 4.95
N LYS A 94 -5.50 9.24 6.06
CA LYS A 94 -4.89 9.74 7.29
C LYS A 94 -5.16 8.80 8.45
N THR A 95 -4.29 8.84 9.44
CA THR A 95 -4.49 8.16 10.71
C THR A 95 -4.17 9.11 11.84
N ASN A 96 -4.78 8.91 13.01
CA ASN A 96 -4.55 9.73 14.18
C ASN A 96 -3.45 9.18 15.09
N SER A 97 -2.90 8.02 14.77
CA SER A 97 -1.93 7.32 15.60
C SER A 97 -0.65 7.02 14.86
N THR A 98 0.46 6.91 15.60
CA THR A 98 1.73 6.43 15.06
C THR A 98 2.07 5.04 15.60
N GLU A 99 1.23 4.51 16.48
CA GLU A 99 1.45 3.19 17.07
C GLU A 99 1.03 2.10 16.10
N VAL A 100 2.02 1.34 15.65
CA VAL A 100 1.84 0.29 14.65
C VAL A 100 2.15 -1.05 15.26
N LYS A 101 1.26 -2.03 15.01
CA LYS A 101 1.48 -3.41 15.39
C LYS A 101 1.39 -4.25 14.13
N LEU A 102 2.54 -4.61 13.56
CA LEU A 102 2.58 -5.39 12.33
C LEU A 102 2.08 -6.81 12.55
N ASN A 103 1.40 -7.33 11.53
CA ASN A 103 1.07 -8.76 11.49
C ASN A 103 2.25 -9.52 10.86
N SER A 104 2.05 -10.81 10.53
CA SER A 104 3.11 -11.67 10.00
C SER A 104 3.59 -11.30 8.60
N GLU A 105 2.87 -10.45 7.88
CA GLU A 105 3.24 -10.09 6.50
C GLU A 105 4.33 -9.03 6.41
N GLY A 106 4.42 -8.15 7.41
CA GLY A 106 5.43 -7.09 7.44
C GLY A 106 6.62 -7.47 8.27
N GLN A 107 7.82 -7.17 7.77
CA GLN A 107 9.07 -7.44 8.47
C GLN A 107 9.47 -6.30 9.38
N LYS A 108 9.32 -5.07 8.91
CA LYS A 108 9.56 -3.86 9.70
C LYS A 108 8.89 -2.68 9.00
N PHE A 109 8.73 -1.60 9.72
CA PHE A 109 8.09 -0.42 9.15
C PHE A 109 8.88 0.84 9.48
N VAL A 110 8.57 1.92 8.75
CA VAL A 110 9.10 3.26 9.02
C VAL A 110 7.99 4.29 8.79
N TRP A 111 8.09 5.39 9.52
CA TRP A 111 7.34 6.61 9.24
C TRP A 111 8.34 7.61 8.69
N VAL A 112 8.15 8.04 7.44
CA VAL A 112 9.10 8.93 6.77
C VAL A 112 8.36 10.02 5.99
N SER A 113 9.04 11.13 5.76
CA SER A 113 8.46 12.17 4.91
C SER A 113 8.47 11.67 3.46
N LEU A 114 7.63 12.26 2.62
CA LEU A 114 7.62 11.95 1.20
C LEU A 114 9.01 12.13 0.58
N LYS A 115 9.72 13.16 1.01
CA LYS A 115 11.07 13.46 0.52
C LYS A 115 12.07 12.36 0.90
N GLU A 116 11.95 11.82 2.11
CA GLU A 116 12.84 10.76 2.59
C GLU A 116 12.65 9.45 1.82
N THR A 117 11.48 9.23 1.20
CA THR A 117 11.24 8.01 0.43
C THR A 117 12.20 7.88 -0.75
N LEU A 118 12.73 8.99 -1.25
CA LEU A 118 13.69 8.97 -2.36
C LEU A 118 14.99 8.27 -2.00
N LYS A 119 15.29 8.16 -0.71
CA LYS A 119 16.51 7.54 -0.21
C LYS A 119 16.32 6.09 0.23
N LEU A 120 15.10 5.59 0.17
CA LEU A 120 14.79 4.24 0.60
C LEU A 120 14.58 3.31 -0.59
N PRO A 121 14.85 2.02 -0.41
CA PRO A 121 14.57 1.04 -1.47
C PRO A 121 13.07 0.73 -1.52
N VAL A 122 12.31 1.67 -2.09
CA VAL A 122 10.86 1.53 -2.27
C VAL A 122 10.60 0.78 -3.56
N GLU A 123 9.68 -0.16 -3.53
CA GLU A 123 9.28 -0.95 -4.68
C GLU A 123 8.61 -0.03 -5.73
N SER A 124 8.78 -0.34 -7.03
CA SER A 124 8.42 0.60 -8.11
C SER A 124 6.94 1.01 -8.16
N TYR A 125 6.03 0.10 -7.81
CA TYR A 125 4.59 0.42 -7.83
C TYR A 125 4.20 1.34 -6.68
N SER A 126 4.74 1.10 -5.48
CA SER A 126 4.54 2.01 -4.34
C SER A 126 5.16 3.37 -4.63
N LYS A 127 6.33 3.38 -5.28
CA LYS A 127 6.99 4.62 -5.69
C LYS A 127 6.11 5.41 -6.67
N LYS A 128 5.47 4.71 -7.61
CA LYS A 128 4.56 5.35 -8.57
C LYS A 128 3.36 5.97 -7.87
N THR A 129 2.82 5.31 -6.85
CA THR A 129 1.72 5.84 -6.06
C THR A 129 2.12 7.16 -5.40
N ILE A 130 3.32 7.20 -4.82
CA ILE A 130 3.85 8.42 -4.20
C ILE A 130 3.98 9.53 -5.24
N GLU A 131 4.52 9.22 -6.41
CA GLU A 131 4.67 10.19 -7.50
C GLU A 131 3.34 10.75 -7.96
N GLU A 132 2.33 9.89 -8.12
CA GLU A 132 1.00 10.32 -8.55
C GLU A 132 0.30 11.16 -7.48
N TYR A 133 0.51 10.82 -6.21
CA TYR A 133 0.01 11.65 -5.10
C TYR A 133 0.60 13.07 -5.16
N LEU A 134 1.93 13.14 -5.36
CA LEU A 134 2.62 14.43 -5.44
C LEU A 134 2.11 15.29 -6.60
N LYS A 135 1.81 14.67 -7.74
CA LYS A 135 1.23 15.39 -8.88
C LYS A 135 -0.14 15.98 -8.56
N LYS A 136 -0.99 15.21 -7.88
CA LYS A 136 -2.35 15.65 -7.53
C LYS A 136 -2.34 16.78 -6.50
N HIS A 137 -1.32 16.84 -5.66
CA HIS A 137 -1.23 17.82 -4.57
C HIS A 137 -0.16 18.88 -4.82
N LYS A 138 0.27 19.00 -6.05
CA LYS A 138 1.22 20.03 -6.45
C LYS A 138 0.54 21.39 -6.42
N LYS A 139 1.18 22.32 -5.72
CA LYS A 139 0.70 23.69 -5.64
C LYS A 139 1.46 24.60 -6.60
#